data_67790430175490925eff3e93e16270b0
#
_entry.id   67790430175490925eff3e93e16270b0
#
_cell.length_a   1.000
_cell.length_b   1.000
_cell.length_c   1.000
_cell.angle_alpha   90.00
_cell.angle_beta   90.00
_cell.angle_gamma   90.00
#
_symmetry.space_group_name_H-M   'P 1'
#
loop_
_entity.id
_entity.type
_entity.pdbx_description
1 polymer ?
#
loop_
_entity_poly.entity_id
_entity_poly.type
_entity_poly.pdbx_seq_one_letter_code
_entity_poly.pdbx_strand_id
1 'polypeptide(L)'
;MKDLRVVFMGTPDFAVPVLEKLIENTNVCLVVSQPDKEIGRHKILTPTPVKKKALEHNISVFQPSKIRTDYDAICDAKPDIIITCAYGQIIPKVLLNLPRLGCINVHASLLPYLRGGAPLHHAIIDGYDTTGVTIMYMDEAMDTGDIISTVTYKIKNTDNVGNIHDNLMEMGASLLIETLPSIINGTNKRVKQDNEKATYAYNISRSDEHLDFTKEGITIDRKVRGLNPWPLANTCFDNEEVKIISGYFVKGKSVPNKINEVTKDTLGIGCSDGIYYVTAIKPSGKKIMDIKSYLNGVDKDKLLAKKIS
;
A
#
# COMPACT_ATOMS: atom_id res chain seq x y z
N MET A 1 29.27 -7.28 3.12
CA MET A 1 28.61 -6.73 1.91
C MET A 1 28.96 -5.24 1.64
N LYS A 2 29.86 -4.65 2.40
CA LYS A 2 30.16 -3.19 2.28
C LYS A 2 30.71 -2.74 0.92
N ASP A 3 31.30 -3.64 0.14
CA ASP A 3 31.80 -3.32 -1.20
C ASP A 3 30.75 -3.46 -2.30
N LEU A 4 29.57 -4.01 -1.98
CA LEU A 4 28.47 -4.18 -2.92
C LEU A 4 27.88 -2.81 -3.31
N ARG A 5 28.05 -2.41 -4.56
CA ARG A 5 27.49 -1.16 -5.10
C ARG A 5 26.03 -1.32 -5.44
N VAL A 6 25.20 -0.63 -4.68
CA VAL A 6 23.74 -0.68 -4.82
C VAL A 6 23.20 0.63 -5.37
N VAL A 7 22.40 0.58 -6.41
CA VAL A 7 21.44 1.64 -6.75
C VAL A 7 20.10 1.25 -6.14
N PHE A 8 19.57 2.08 -5.25
CA PHE A 8 18.27 1.88 -4.64
C PHE A 8 17.21 2.76 -5.30
N MET A 9 16.08 2.19 -5.68
CA MET A 9 14.98 2.90 -6.31
C MET A 9 13.71 2.76 -5.47
N GLY A 10 13.23 3.85 -4.88
CA GLY A 10 12.07 3.86 -3.99
C GLY A 10 11.47 5.25 -3.83
N THR A 11 10.22 5.32 -3.35
CA THR A 11 9.54 6.62 -3.23
C THR A 11 8.87 6.83 -1.87
N PRO A 12 7.87 6.02 -1.43
CA PRO A 12 7.13 6.26 -0.20
C PRO A 12 7.89 5.80 1.05
N ASP A 13 7.28 6.04 2.18
CA ASP A 13 7.74 5.60 3.50
C ASP A 13 7.92 4.09 3.62
N PHE A 14 7.08 3.29 2.94
CA PHE A 14 7.25 1.83 2.85
C PHE A 14 8.66 1.40 2.42
N ALA A 15 9.32 2.19 1.58
CA ALA A 15 10.65 1.90 1.06
C ALA A 15 11.80 2.37 1.97
N VAL A 16 11.50 3.18 3.00
CA VAL A 16 12.53 3.77 3.87
C VAL A 16 13.29 2.72 4.71
N PRO A 17 12.66 1.76 5.40
CA PRO A 17 13.39 0.74 6.15
C PRO A 17 14.29 -0.12 5.26
N VAL A 18 13.86 -0.39 4.02
CA VAL A 18 14.69 -1.11 3.02
C VAL A 18 15.96 -0.31 2.72
N LEU A 19 15.84 1.00 2.46
CA LEU A 19 16.99 1.88 2.23
C LEU A 19 17.91 1.92 3.45
N GLU A 20 17.38 2.08 4.66
CA GLU A 20 18.17 2.11 5.90
C GLU A 20 19.01 0.84 6.08
N LYS A 21 18.39 -0.32 5.90
CA LYS A 21 19.08 -1.61 5.98
C LYS A 21 20.16 -1.76 4.89
N LEU A 22 19.92 -1.25 3.69
CA LEU A 22 20.93 -1.25 2.64
C LEU A 22 22.10 -0.33 2.97
N ILE A 23 21.88 0.87 3.51
CA ILE A 23 22.93 1.80 3.95
C ILE A 23 23.80 1.17 5.07
N GLU A 24 23.17 0.48 6.02
CA GLU A 24 23.87 -0.20 7.10
C GLU A 24 24.77 -1.34 6.60
N ASN A 25 24.39 -2.04 5.54
CA ASN A 25 25.00 -3.32 5.14
C ASN A 25 25.77 -3.29 3.82
N THR A 26 25.56 -2.30 2.97
CA THR A 26 26.10 -2.23 1.60
C THR A 26 26.70 -0.85 1.29
N ASN A 27 27.12 -0.63 0.05
CA ASN A 27 27.49 0.67 -0.49
C ASN A 27 26.37 1.19 -1.40
N VAL A 28 25.40 1.91 -0.82
CA VAL A 28 24.36 2.59 -1.61
C VAL A 28 25.00 3.79 -2.31
N CYS A 29 25.34 3.62 -3.58
CA CYS A 29 26.06 4.64 -4.37
C CYS A 29 25.14 5.69 -5.03
N LEU A 30 23.86 5.37 -5.18
CA LEU A 30 22.83 6.29 -5.73
C LEU A 30 21.45 5.88 -5.23
N VAL A 31 20.64 6.87 -4.88
CA VAL A 31 19.20 6.69 -4.62
C VAL A 31 18.42 7.31 -5.75
N VAL A 32 17.42 6.59 -6.26
CA VAL A 32 16.50 7.06 -7.30
C VAL A 32 15.11 7.15 -6.72
N SER A 33 14.45 8.29 -6.86
CA SER A 33 13.11 8.51 -6.34
C SER A 33 12.24 9.27 -7.33
N GLN A 34 10.91 9.21 -7.15
CA GLN A 34 10.02 10.08 -7.91
C GLN A 34 10.32 11.56 -7.63
N PRO A 35 10.02 12.47 -8.56
CA PRO A 35 10.11 13.92 -8.30
C PRO A 35 9.31 14.34 -7.07
N ASP A 36 9.79 15.39 -6.41
CA ASP A 36 9.08 16.02 -5.30
C ASP A 36 7.70 16.49 -5.75
N LYS A 37 6.73 16.46 -4.84
CA LYS A 37 5.34 16.86 -5.16
C LYS A 37 4.87 17.97 -4.22
N GLU A 38 4.02 18.82 -4.75
CA GLU A 38 3.28 19.78 -3.93
C GLU A 38 2.25 19.05 -3.08
N ILE A 39 2.32 19.24 -1.74
CA ILE A 39 1.41 18.62 -0.78
C ILE A 39 0.62 19.67 0.00
N GLY A 40 -0.61 19.31 0.32
CA GLY A 40 -1.52 20.10 1.16
C GLY A 40 -2.11 21.33 0.46
N ARG A 41 -2.93 22.08 1.20
CA ARG A 41 -3.63 23.28 0.68
C ARG A 41 -2.69 24.40 0.24
N HIS A 42 -1.51 24.47 0.84
CA HIS A 42 -0.49 25.50 0.57
C HIS A 42 0.49 25.09 -0.54
N LYS A 43 0.27 23.94 -1.20
CA LYS A 43 1.11 23.43 -2.29
C LYS A 43 2.61 23.50 -1.97
N ILE A 44 3.00 23.06 -0.79
CA ILE A 44 4.39 23.05 -0.36
C ILE A 44 5.11 21.91 -1.09
N LEU A 45 6.15 22.25 -1.84
CA LEU A 45 7.00 21.25 -2.50
C LEU A 45 7.70 20.39 -1.43
N THR A 46 7.33 19.11 -1.38
CA THR A 46 7.76 18.19 -0.32
C THR A 46 8.60 17.08 -0.91
N PRO A 47 9.82 16.85 -0.36
CA PRO A 47 10.65 15.75 -0.79
C PRO A 47 10.01 14.41 -0.46
N THR A 48 10.28 13.39 -1.30
CA THR A 48 9.83 12.04 -1.02
C THR A 48 10.50 11.51 0.26
N PRO A 49 9.85 10.60 1.03
CA PRO A 49 10.43 9.98 2.22
C PRO A 49 11.81 9.35 1.96
N VAL A 50 11.95 8.64 0.84
CA VAL A 50 13.23 8.01 0.43
C VAL A 50 14.31 9.07 0.14
N LYS A 51 13.97 10.15 -0.58
CA LYS A 51 14.91 11.27 -0.79
C LYS A 51 15.37 11.89 0.52
N LYS A 52 14.43 12.18 1.42
CA LYS A 52 14.75 12.74 2.74
C LYS A 52 15.76 11.85 3.47
N LYS A 53 15.51 10.54 3.52
CA LYS A 53 16.41 9.59 4.17
C LYS A 53 17.79 9.52 3.50
N ALA A 54 17.85 9.52 2.17
CA ALA A 54 19.12 9.52 1.44
C ALA A 54 19.99 10.76 1.75
N LEU A 55 19.36 11.94 1.81
CA LEU A 55 20.05 13.20 2.14
C LEU A 55 20.57 13.22 3.58
N GLU A 56 19.88 12.62 4.55
CA GLU A 56 20.34 12.44 5.94
C GLU A 56 21.67 11.66 6.01
N HIS A 57 21.91 10.78 5.02
CA HIS A 57 23.14 9.98 4.92
C HIS A 57 24.12 10.48 3.85
N ASN A 58 23.94 11.70 3.32
CA ASN A 58 24.78 12.30 2.28
C ASN A 58 24.88 11.44 1.00
N ILE A 59 23.82 10.69 0.65
CA ILE A 59 23.75 9.88 -0.56
C ILE A 59 23.14 10.72 -1.68
N SER A 60 23.76 10.67 -2.86
CA SER A 60 23.26 11.37 -4.05
C SER A 60 21.87 10.85 -4.43
N VAL A 61 20.98 11.78 -4.80
CA VAL A 61 19.60 11.45 -5.20
C VAL A 61 19.35 11.89 -6.64
N PHE A 62 18.83 10.97 -7.43
CA PHE A 62 18.41 11.21 -8.81
C PHE A 62 16.87 11.09 -8.92
N GLN A 63 16.23 12.07 -9.52
CA GLN A 63 14.76 12.16 -9.60
C GLN A 63 14.29 12.36 -11.06
N PRO A 64 14.41 11.34 -11.93
CA PRO A 64 13.99 11.45 -13.32
C PRO A 64 12.47 11.54 -13.41
N SER A 65 11.96 12.46 -14.23
CA SER A 65 10.51 12.52 -14.52
C SER A 65 10.06 11.28 -15.30
N LYS A 66 10.91 10.73 -16.16
CA LYS A 66 10.67 9.53 -16.97
C LYS A 66 11.91 8.65 -17.02
N ILE A 67 11.97 7.62 -16.21
CA ILE A 67 13.09 6.67 -16.15
C ILE A 67 13.38 5.98 -17.49
N ARG A 68 12.40 5.86 -18.36
CA ARG A 68 12.56 5.25 -19.69
C ARG A 68 13.49 6.01 -20.61
N THR A 69 13.67 7.31 -20.40
CA THR A 69 14.44 8.21 -21.27
C THR A 69 15.55 8.96 -20.54
N ASP A 70 15.57 8.89 -19.22
CA ASP A 70 16.51 9.62 -18.37
C ASP A 70 17.05 8.68 -17.28
N TYR A 71 18.18 8.02 -17.57
CA TYR A 71 18.79 7.01 -16.69
C TYR A 71 20.33 7.01 -16.70
N ASP A 72 20.99 7.97 -17.35
CA ASP A 72 22.45 8.00 -17.48
C ASP A 72 23.15 7.99 -16.13
N ALA A 73 22.62 8.75 -15.14
CA ALA A 73 23.17 8.76 -13.79
C ALA A 73 23.20 7.36 -13.13
N ILE A 74 22.27 6.47 -13.48
CA ILE A 74 22.25 5.09 -12.99
C ILE A 74 23.34 4.28 -13.67
N CYS A 75 23.53 4.46 -14.98
CA CYS A 75 24.61 3.81 -15.73
C CYS A 75 25.99 4.24 -15.21
N ASP A 76 26.19 5.53 -14.96
CA ASP A 76 27.43 6.11 -14.44
C ASP A 76 27.74 5.64 -13.01
N ALA A 77 26.72 5.35 -12.22
CA ALA A 77 26.87 4.79 -10.89
C ALA A 77 27.47 3.38 -10.89
N LYS A 78 27.48 2.65 -12.02
CA LYS A 78 28.01 1.28 -12.21
C LYS A 78 27.62 0.35 -11.07
N PRO A 79 26.32 0.10 -10.86
CA PRO A 79 25.86 -0.75 -9.77
C PRO A 79 26.18 -2.23 -10.01
N ASP A 80 26.49 -2.95 -8.93
CA ASP A 80 26.52 -4.41 -8.95
C ASP A 80 25.10 -5.01 -8.97
N ILE A 81 24.16 -4.29 -8.33
CA ILE A 81 22.75 -4.66 -8.20
C ILE A 81 21.88 -3.41 -8.16
N ILE A 82 20.70 -3.48 -8.76
CA ILE A 82 19.63 -2.48 -8.57
C ILE A 82 18.56 -3.12 -7.68
N ILE A 83 18.15 -2.40 -6.63
CA ILE A 83 17.10 -2.83 -5.70
C ILE A 83 15.96 -1.82 -5.76
N THR A 84 14.75 -2.32 -6.00
CA THR A 84 13.54 -1.49 -6.06
C THR A 84 12.60 -1.83 -4.91
N CYS A 85 11.91 -0.82 -4.40
CA CYS A 85 10.81 -0.96 -3.45
C CYS A 85 9.83 0.20 -3.65
N ALA A 86 8.64 -0.07 -4.13
CA ALA A 86 7.59 0.92 -4.36
C ALA A 86 8.09 2.17 -5.13
N TYR A 87 8.85 1.98 -6.20
CA TYR A 87 9.41 3.09 -6.99
C TYR A 87 8.36 3.82 -7.84
N GLY A 88 7.44 3.09 -8.47
CA GLY A 88 6.29 3.67 -9.16
C GLY A 88 6.49 4.00 -10.64
N GLN A 89 7.58 3.57 -11.29
CA GLN A 89 7.75 3.60 -12.74
C GLN A 89 8.25 2.25 -13.27
N ILE A 90 7.91 1.94 -14.52
CA ILE A 90 8.40 0.72 -15.20
C ILE A 90 9.87 0.90 -15.56
N ILE A 91 10.72 -0.01 -15.12
CA ILE A 91 12.16 -0.01 -15.37
C ILE A 91 12.43 -0.46 -16.81
N PRO A 92 13.17 0.31 -17.61
CA PRO A 92 13.47 -0.06 -18.99
C PRO A 92 14.46 -1.25 -19.05
N LYS A 93 14.38 -2.03 -20.12
CA LYS A 93 15.19 -3.23 -20.35
C LYS A 93 16.70 -2.98 -20.22
N VAL A 94 17.18 -1.81 -20.64
CA VAL A 94 18.59 -1.44 -20.50
C VAL A 94 19.04 -1.45 -19.04
N LEU A 95 18.22 -0.98 -18.12
CA LEU A 95 18.52 -0.99 -16.68
C LEU A 95 18.33 -2.38 -16.06
N LEU A 96 17.35 -3.16 -16.53
CA LEU A 96 17.17 -4.55 -16.06
C LEU A 96 18.40 -5.42 -16.33
N ASN A 97 19.11 -5.17 -17.42
CA ASN A 97 20.29 -5.92 -17.86
C ASN A 97 21.63 -5.24 -17.47
N LEU A 98 21.59 -4.06 -16.83
CA LEU A 98 22.79 -3.31 -16.50
C LEU A 98 23.63 -3.96 -15.39
N PRO A 99 23.07 -4.30 -14.19
CA PRO A 99 23.87 -4.81 -13.09
C PRO A 99 24.11 -6.32 -13.21
N ARG A 100 25.34 -6.74 -12.89
CA ARG A 100 25.76 -8.15 -12.98
C ARG A 100 24.94 -9.10 -12.11
N LEU A 101 24.38 -8.61 -10.99
CA LEU A 101 23.54 -9.39 -10.07
C LEU A 101 22.04 -9.21 -10.36
N GLY A 102 21.68 -8.43 -11.39
CA GLY A 102 20.30 -8.19 -11.82
C GLY A 102 19.58 -7.10 -11.03
N CYS A 103 18.32 -6.95 -11.35
CA CYS A 103 17.40 -6.04 -10.67
C CYS A 103 16.46 -6.84 -9.76
N ILE A 104 16.36 -6.43 -8.50
CA ILE A 104 15.57 -7.09 -7.46
C ILE A 104 14.45 -6.16 -7.00
N ASN A 105 13.26 -6.69 -6.81
CA ASN A 105 12.14 -5.94 -6.23
C ASN A 105 11.74 -6.53 -4.87
N VAL A 106 11.46 -5.64 -3.93
CA VAL A 106 10.79 -5.95 -2.65
C VAL A 106 9.31 -5.71 -2.86
N HIS A 107 8.55 -6.78 -3.13
CA HIS A 107 7.13 -6.70 -3.46
C HIS A 107 6.25 -7.06 -2.26
N ALA A 108 5.26 -6.23 -1.96
CA ALA A 108 4.43 -6.33 -0.76
C ALA A 108 3.25 -7.31 -0.91
N SER A 109 3.50 -8.50 -1.48
CA SER A 109 2.57 -9.62 -1.50
C SER A 109 3.28 -10.96 -1.57
N LEU A 110 2.55 -12.05 -1.43
CA LEU A 110 3.00 -13.41 -1.71
C LEU A 110 2.74 -13.74 -3.18
N LEU A 111 3.71 -13.42 -4.07
CA LEU A 111 3.59 -13.72 -5.50
C LEU A 111 3.38 -15.22 -5.75
N PRO A 112 2.57 -15.60 -6.74
CA PRO A 112 2.03 -14.78 -7.83
C PRO A 112 0.74 -14.01 -7.50
N TYR A 113 0.28 -14.02 -6.26
CA TYR A 113 -0.92 -13.29 -5.86
C TYR A 113 -0.65 -11.79 -5.72
N LEU A 114 -1.65 -10.97 -6.09
CA LEU A 114 -1.66 -9.52 -5.89
C LEU A 114 -0.48 -8.81 -6.60
N ARG A 115 -0.20 -9.17 -7.86
CA ARG A 115 0.70 -8.39 -8.72
C ARG A 115 0.14 -6.99 -8.92
N GLY A 116 0.97 -5.96 -8.93
CA GLY A 116 0.56 -4.58 -9.23
C GLY A 116 0.79 -3.58 -8.11
N GLY A 117 0.07 -2.43 -8.18
CA GLY A 117 0.42 -1.24 -7.41
C GLY A 117 -0.18 -1.12 -6.02
N ALA A 118 -1.23 -1.91 -5.67
CA ALA A 118 -1.94 -1.78 -4.39
C ALA A 118 -2.12 -3.10 -3.64
N PRO A 119 -1.10 -3.96 -3.53
CA PRO A 119 -1.23 -5.29 -2.91
C PRO A 119 -1.66 -5.23 -1.44
N LEU A 120 -1.23 -4.22 -0.68
CA LEU A 120 -1.60 -4.05 0.74
C LEU A 120 -3.11 -3.85 0.92
N HIS A 121 -3.72 -2.99 0.08
CA HIS A 121 -5.15 -2.71 0.11
C HIS A 121 -5.96 -3.95 -0.27
N HIS A 122 -5.61 -4.57 -1.40
CA HIS A 122 -6.29 -5.73 -1.93
C HIS A 122 -6.16 -6.96 -1.04
N ALA A 123 -5.08 -7.13 -0.29
CA ALA A 123 -4.96 -8.21 0.68
C ALA A 123 -6.12 -8.22 1.71
N ILE A 124 -6.59 -7.04 2.14
CA ILE A 124 -7.73 -6.93 3.06
C ILE A 124 -9.05 -6.90 2.29
N ILE A 125 -9.17 -6.06 1.26
CA ILE A 125 -10.44 -5.85 0.53
C ILE A 125 -10.93 -7.15 -0.08
N ASP A 126 -10.04 -7.93 -0.68
CA ASP A 126 -10.36 -9.20 -1.35
C ASP A 126 -10.43 -10.38 -0.36
N GLY A 127 -10.11 -10.13 0.92
CA GLY A 127 -10.33 -11.07 2.02
C GLY A 127 -9.32 -12.20 2.10
N TYR A 128 -8.06 -11.94 1.79
CA TYR A 128 -6.98 -12.90 2.03
C TYR A 128 -6.76 -13.10 3.53
N ASP A 129 -6.54 -14.34 3.95
CA ASP A 129 -6.18 -14.68 5.34
C ASP A 129 -4.70 -14.40 5.64
N THR A 130 -3.88 -14.38 4.58
CA THR A 130 -2.44 -14.16 4.67
C THR A 130 -1.96 -13.26 3.54
N THR A 131 -0.95 -12.46 3.84
CA THR A 131 -0.17 -11.70 2.88
C THR A 131 1.31 -11.84 3.22
N GLY A 132 2.17 -11.02 2.68
CA GLY A 132 3.59 -11.08 3.00
C GLY A 132 4.43 -10.23 2.08
N VAL A 133 5.73 -10.53 2.03
CA VAL A 133 6.67 -9.88 1.13
C VAL A 133 7.39 -10.94 0.31
N THR A 134 7.59 -10.65 -0.95
CA THR A 134 8.39 -11.45 -1.90
C THR A 134 9.60 -10.65 -2.36
N ILE A 135 10.78 -11.22 -2.23
CA ILE A 135 11.99 -10.78 -2.95
C ILE A 135 12.02 -11.51 -4.28
N MET A 136 12.06 -10.75 -5.38
CA MET A 136 11.99 -11.32 -6.71
C MET A 136 12.99 -10.65 -7.67
N TYR A 137 13.43 -11.35 -8.71
CA TYR A 137 14.05 -10.71 -9.87
C TYR A 137 13.01 -9.93 -10.66
N MET A 138 13.39 -8.80 -11.20
CA MET A 138 12.53 -8.05 -12.11
C MET A 138 12.73 -8.55 -13.56
N ASP A 139 11.64 -8.49 -14.32
CA ASP A 139 11.63 -8.68 -15.77
C ASP A 139 10.85 -7.54 -16.48
N GLU A 140 10.59 -7.69 -17.78
CA GLU A 140 9.93 -6.65 -18.58
C GLU A 140 8.44 -6.50 -18.27
N ALA A 141 7.81 -7.53 -17.67
CA ALA A 141 6.40 -7.51 -17.31
C ALA A 141 6.22 -7.18 -15.81
N MET A 142 5.00 -6.78 -15.43
CA MET A 142 4.71 -6.32 -14.08
C MET A 142 4.67 -7.50 -13.10
N ASP A 143 5.65 -7.53 -12.19
CA ASP A 143 5.76 -8.47 -11.07
C ASP A 143 5.74 -9.95 -11.46
N THR A 144 6.29 -10.31 -12.63
CA THR A 144 6.29 -11.67 -13.19
C THR A 144 7.60 -12.44 -13.03
N GLY A 145 8.67 -11.78 -12.62
CA GLY A 145 10.00 -12.38 -12.51
C GLY A 145 10.10 -13.45 -11.43
N ASP A 146 11.22 -14.18 -11.45
CA ASP A 146 11.46 -15.33 -10.57
C ASP A 146 11.50 -14.94 -9.09
N ILE A 147 10.79 -15.69 -8.25
CA ILE A 147 10.80 -15.55 -6.79
C ILE A 147 12.14 -16.06 -6.23
N ILE A 148 12.73 -15.29 -5.31
CA ILE A 148 13.96 -15.65 -4.60
C ILE A 148 13.62 -16.12 -3.18
N SER A 149 12.89 -15.32 -2.43
CA SER A 149 12.48 -15.61 -1.04
C SER A 149 11.17 -14.93 -0.71
N THR A 150 10.49 -15.43 0.32
CA THR A 150 9.21 -14.91 0.80
C THR A 150 9.14 -14.92 2.32
N VAL A 151 8.39 -13.99 2.88
CA VAL A 151 7.97 -14.02 4.29
C VAL A 151 6.47 -13.78 4.40
N THR A 152 5.79 -14.56 5.23
CA THR A 152 4.33 -14.56 5.36
C THR A 152 3.88 -13.79 6.59
N TYR A 153 2.82 -13.01 6.44
CA TYR A 153 2.09 -12.33 7.52
C TYR A 153 0.65 -12.82 7.57
N LYS A 154 0.18 -13.25 8.75
CA LYS A 154 -1.22 -13.65 8.96
C LYS A 154 -2.07 -12.40 9.27
N ILE A 155 -3.03 -12.10 8.41
CA ILE A 155 -3.93 -10.94 8.56
C ILE A 155 -4.90 -11.21 9.72
N LYS A 156 -4.96 -10.28 10.67
CA LYS A 156 -5.91 -10.33 11.78
C LYS A 156 -7.22 -9.63 11.38
N ASN A 157 -8.33 -10.06 11.97
CA ASN A 157 -9.64 -9.41 11.72
C ASN A 157 -9.67 -7.93 12.15
N THR A 158 -8.74 -7.52 13.00
CA THR A 158 -8.58 -6.13 13.46
C THR A 158 -7.59 -5.31 12.64
N ASP A 159 -6.84 -5.94 11.72
CA ASP A 159 -5.86 -5.23 10.91
C ASP A 159 -6.55 -4.33 9.88
N ASN A 160 -5.98 -3.16 9.69
CA ASN A 160 -6.26 -2.26 8.59
C ASN A 160 -5.02 -2.16 7.67
N VAL A 161 -5.13 -1.44 6.55
CA VAL A 161 -3.99 -1.33 5.62
C VAL A 161 -2.76 -0.66 6.26
N GLY A 162 -2.95 0.26 7.22
CA GLY A 162 -1.84 0.87 7.96
C GLY A 162 -1.07 -0.16 8.80
N ASN A 163 -1.77 -1.05 9.50
CA ASN A 163 -1.11 -2.12 10.27
C ASN A 163 -0.32 -3.07 9.36
N ILE A 164 -0.89 -3.45 8.22
CA ILE A 164 -0.20 -4.31 7.24
C ILE A 164 1.02 -3.58 6.67
N HIS A 165 0.86 -2.32 6.29
CA HIS A 165 1.96 -1.48 5.80
C HIS A 165 3.15 -1.48 6.75
N ASP A 166 2.92 -1.14 8.03
CA ASP A 166 3.97 -1.01 9.04
C ASP A 166 4.68 -2.35 9.33
N ASN A 167 3.93 -3.46 9.33
CA ASN A 167 4.52 -4.77 9.51
C ASN A 167 5.32 -5.23 8.29
N LEU A 168 4.76 -5.09 7.08
CA LEU A 168 5.41 -5.62 5.87
C LEU A 168 6.63 -4.80 5.44
N MET A 169 6.69 -3.50 5.71
CA MET A 169 7.89 -2.71 5.39
C MET A 169 9.11 -3.19 6.18
N GLU A 170 8.95 -3.50 7.47
CA GLU A 170 10.02 -4.02 8.32
C GLU A 170 10.40 -5.46 7.97
N MET A 171 9.39 -6.31 7.71
CA MET A 171 9.59 -7.70 7.29
C MET A 171 10.33 -7.75 5.93
N GLY A 172 9.97 -6.89 5.00
CA GLY A 172 10.59 -6.80 3.68
C GLY A 172 12.04 -6.35 3.73
N ALA A 173 12.33 -5.36 4.56
CA ALA A 173 13.68 -4.87 4.78
C ALA A 173 14.59 -5.96 5.38
N SER A 174 14.10 -6.70 6.36
CA SER A 174 14.82 -7.81 7.00
C SER A 174 15.05 -8.95 6.01
N LEU A 175 14.00 -9.39 5.32
CA LEU A 175 14.08 -10.48 4.32
C LEU A 175 15.06 -10.17 3.20
N LEU A 176 15.12 -8.91 2.74
CA LEU A 176 16.08 -8.51 1.70
C LEU A 176 17.51 -8.72 2.18
N ILE A 177 17.86 -8.27 3.38
CA ILE A 177 19.23 -8.40 3.92
C ILE A 177 19.61 -9.87 4.14
N GLU A 178 18.68 -10.70 4.58
CA GLU A 178 18.87 -12.15 4.70
C GLU A 178 19.07 -12.84 3.34
N THR A 179 18.44 -12.30 2.30
CA THR A 179 18.48 -12.85 0.93
C THR A 179 19.74 -12.46 0.16
N LEU A 180 20.25 -11.24 0.36
CA LEU A 180 21.38 -10.68 -0.40
C LEU A 180 22.64 -11.56 -0.44
N PRO A 181 23.10 -12.22 0.64
CA PRO A 181 24.29 -13.08 0.58
C PRO A 181 24.16 -14.20 -0.45
N SER A 182 23.00 -14.82 -0.58
CA SER A 182 22.76 -15.88 -1.56
C SER A 182 22.79 -15.36 -2.99
N ILE A 183 22.31 -14.14 -3.24
CA ILE A 183 22.37 -13.49 -4.57
C ILE A 183 23.82 -13.18 -4.94
N ILE A 184 24.59 -12.62 -3.99
CA ILE A 184 25.99 -12.26 -4.20
C ILE A 184 26.84 -13.49 -4.54
N ASN A 185 26.59 -14.61 -3.85
CA ASN A 185 27.32 -15.85 -4.01
C ASN A 185 26.78 -16.73 -5.17
N GLY A 186 25.69 -16.32 -5.83
CA GLY A 186 25.06 -17.09 -6.89
C GLY A 186 24.42 -18.41 -6.43
N THR A 187 24.06 -18.52 -5.14
CA THR A 187 23.46 -19.72 -4.53
C THR A 187 21.95 -19.61 -4.29
N ASN A 188 21.38 -18.46 -4.60
CA ASN A 188 19.94 -18.21 -4.44
C ASN A 188 19.12 -19.09 -5.40
N LYS A 189 17.97 -19.52 -4.91
CA LYS A 189 16.96 -20.18 -5.76
C LYS A 189 16.29 -19.14 -6.67
N ARG A 190 15.82 -19.62 -7.83
CA ARG A 190 14.99 -18.86 -8.76
C ARG A 190 13.76 -19.70 -9.09
N VAL A 191 12.64 -19.36 -8.46
CA VAL A 191 11.39 -20.10 -8.63
C VAL A 191 10.50 -19.33 -9.58
N LYS A 192 10.22 -19.92 -10.75
CA LYS A 192 9.28 -19.33 -11.72
C LYS A 192 7.89 -19.25 -11.12
N GLN A 193 7.23 -18.13 -11.34
CA GLN A 193 5.85 -17.94 -10.91
C GLN A 193 4.88 -18.76 -11.77
N ASP A 194 3.86 -19.33 -11.13
CA ASP A 194 2.72 -19.94 -11.79
C ASP A 194 1.73 -18.86 -12.23
N ASN A 195 1.73 -18.52 -13.52
CA ASN A 195 0.90 -17.46 -14.07
C ASN A 195 -0.61 -17.79 -14.03
N GLU A 196 -0.99 -19.07 -13.95
CA GLU A 196 -2.40 -19.47 -13.84
C GLU A 196 -2.99 -19.11 -12.48
N LYS A 197 -2.14 -18.97 -11.45
CA LYS A 197 -2.53 -18.55 -10.10
C LYS A 197 -2.42 -17.05 -9.86
N ALA A 198 -1.93 -16.30 -10.85
CA ALA A 198 -1.72 -14.87 -10.67
C ALA A 198 -3.03 -14.12 -10.45
N THR A 199 -3.05 -13.26 -9.43
CA THR A 199 -4.09 -12.26 -9.21
C THR A 199 -3.49 -10.86 -9.26
N TYR A 200 -4.34 -9.84 -9.46
CA TYR A 200 -3.88 -8.48 -9.70
C TYR A 200 -4.47 -7.50 -8.69
N ALA A 201 -3.62 -6.64 -8.17
CA ALA A 201 -3.95 -5.56 -7.23
C ALA A 201 -3.75 -4.21 -7.91
N TYR A 202 -4.75 -3.75 -8.66
CA TYR A 202 -4.72 -2.46 -9.34
C TYR A 202 -4.73 -1.30 -8.34
N ASN A 203 -4.19 -0.14 -8.75
CA ASN A 203 -4.23 1.05 -7.92
C ASN A 203 -5.67 1.43 -7.54
N ILE A 204 -5.85 1.79 -6.28
CA ILE A 204 -7.15 2.25 -5.78
C ILE A 204 -7.52 3.59 -6.44
N SER A 205 -8.62 3.61 -7.15
CA SER A 205 -9.19 4.80 -7.77
C SER A 205 -10.20 5.47 -6.84
N ARG A 206 -10.59 6.70 -7.17
CA ARG A 206 -11.62 7.42 -6.39
C ARG A 206 -12.95 6.69 -6.33
N SER A 207 -13.35 5.98 -7.39
CA SER A 207 -14.54 5.15 -7.41
C SER A 207 -14.46 3.94 -6.48
N ASP A 208 -13.25 3.40 -6.30
CA ASP A 208 -13.05 2.25 -5.41
C ASP A 208 -13.18 2.62 -3.92
N GLU A 209 -13.08 3.90 -3.57
CA GLU A 209 -13.29 4.36 -2.19
C GLU A 209 -14.75 4.29 -1.74
N HIS A 210 -15.70 4.25 -2.68
CA HIS A 210 -17.13 4.31 -2.38
C HIS A 210 -17.66 2.99 -1.80
N LEU A 211 -18.45 3.07 -0.70
CA LEU A 211 -19.11 1.92 -0.06
C LEU A 211 -20.50 1.68 -0.66
N ASP A 212 -20.69 0.51 -1.21
CA ASP A 212 -21.99 0.01 -1.70
C ASP A 212 -22.65 -0.87 -0.63
N PHE A 213 -23.53 -0.30 0.17
CA PHE A 213 -24.23 -1.01 1.24
C PHE A 213 -25.30 -1.99 0.75
N THR A 214 -25.44 -2.23 -0.56
CA THR A 214 -26.21 -3.37 -1.08
C THR A 214 -25.43 -4.68 -1.01
N LYS A 215 -24.12 -4.61 -0.72
CA LYS A 215 -23.24 -5.78 -0.56
C LYS A 215 -23.35 -6.38 0.85
N GLU A 216 -22.70 -7.53 1.04
CA GLU A 216 -22.57 -8.17 2.35
C GLU A 216 -21.77 -7.31 3.32
N GLY A 217 -22.16 -7.33 4.59
CA GLY A 217 -21.50 -6.52 5.62
C GLY A 217 -20.02 -6.82 5.83
N ILE A 218 -19.61 -8.08 5.60
CA ILE A 218 -18.18 -8.44 5.64
C ILE A 218 -17.37 -7.78 4.51
N THR A 219 -17.98 -7.58 3.35
CA THR A 219 -17.36 -6.86 2.21
C THR A 219 -17.19 -5.39 2.56
N ILE A 220 -18.19 -4.78 3.21
CA ILE A 220 -18.10 -3.39 3.70
C ILE A 220 -16.99 -3.27 4.75
N ASP A 221 -16.94 -4.18 5.73
CA ASP A 221 -15.91 -4.18 6.78
C ASP A 221 -14.51 -4.27 6.19
N ARG A 222 -14.29 -5.23 5.30
CA ARG A 222 -13.00 -5.40 4.61
C ARG A 222 -12.60 -4.14 3.84
N LYS A 223 -13.54 -3.52 3.14
CA LYS A 223 -13.28 -2.30 2.37
C LYS A 223 -12.94 -1.12 3.27
N VAL A 224 -13.66 -0.93 4.39
CA VAL A 224 -13.34 0.11 5.37
C VAL A 224 -11.94 -0.09 5.95
N ARG A 225 -11.60 -1.31 6.38
CA ARG A 225 -10.25 -1.63 6.91
C ARG A 225 -9.16 -1.55 5.85
N GLY A 226 -9.42 -2.05 4.64
CA GLY A 226 -8.47 -2.04 3.54
C GLY A 226 -8.18 -0.64 2.98
N LEU A 227 -9.00 0.36 3.30
CA LEU A 227 -8.79 1.76 2.90
C LEU A 227 -8.42 2.69 4.08
N ASN A 228 -8.28 2.18 5.29
CA ASN A 228 -7.89 2.94 6.48
C ASN A 228 -6.41 2.69 6.82
N PRO A 229 -5.59 3.73 7.03
CA PRO A 229 -5.91 5.16 7.18
C PRO A 229 -5.93 5.98 5.88
N TRP A 230 -5.66 5.39 4.74
CA TRP A 230 -5.72 6.05 3.43
C TRP A 230 -6.22 5.08 2.34
N PRO A 231 -6.91 5.57 1.29
CA PRO A 231 -7.44 6.93 1.12
C PRO A 231 -8.71 7.21 1.92
N LEU A 232 -9.23 6.25 2.68
CA LEU A 232 -10.46 6.18 3.45
C LEU A 232 -11.70 5.89 2.60
N ALA A 233 -12.47 4.88 3.02
CA ALA A 233 -13.74 4.55 2.42
C ALA A 233 -14.77 5.69 2.64
N ASN A 234 -15.65 5.91 1.67
CA ASN A 234 -16.66 6.96 1.74
C ASN A 234 -18.05 6.46 1.30
N THR A 235 -19.06 7.21 1.71
CA THR A 235 -20.44 7.13 1.23
C THR A 235 -21.05 8.52 1.28
N CYS A 236 -22.25 8.72 0.77
CA CYS A 236 -22.96 9.98 0.88
C CYS A 236 -24.19 9.84 1.75
N PHE A 237 -24.45 10.86 2.59
CA PHE A 237 -25.71 11.08 3.30
C PHE A 237 -26.42 12.27 2.64
N ASP A 238 -27.46 12.03 1.82
CA ASP A 238 -28.13 13.06 1.02
C ASP A 238 -27.18 13.90 0.14
N ASN A 239 -26.26 13.27 -0.59
CA ASN A 239 -25.24 13.92 -1.43
C ASN A 239 -24.09 14.60 -0.65
N GLU A 240 -24.07 14.59 0.68
CA GLU A 240 -22.92 15.01 1.47
C GLU A 240 -21.97 13.84 1.67
N GLU A 241 -20.74 13.96 1.15
CA GLU A 241 -19.74 12.93 1.34
C GLU A 241 -19.34 12.79 2.81
N VAL A 242 -19.30 11.55 3.26
CA VAL A 242 -18.85 11.18 4.59
C VAL A 242 -17.86 10.03 4.49
N LYS A 243 -16.69 10.18 5.10
CA LYS A 243 -15.73 9.07 5.17
C LYS A 243 -15.98 8.23 6.41
N ILE A 244 -16.03 6.91 6.22
CA ILE A 244 -16.17 5.91 7.27
C ILE A 244 -14.76 5.47 7.69
N ILE A 245 -14.44 5.68 8.95
CA ILE A 245 -13.09 5.41 9.48
C ILE A 245 -13.01 4.00 10.05
N SER A 246 -14.01 3.60 10.83
CA SER A 246 -14.09 2.29 11.45
C SER A 246 -15.52 1.91 11.80
N GLY A 247 -15.74 0.62 11.97
CA GLY A 247 -17.01 0.04 12.35
C GLY A 247 -16.90 -1.46 12.54
N TYR A 248 -18.04 -2.11 12.69
CA TYR A 248 -18.16 -3.56 12.76
C TYR A 248 -19.49 -4.02 12.17
N PHE A 249 -19.49 -5.22 11.63
CA PHE A 249 -20.67 -5.83 11.04
C PHE A 249 -21.37 -6.77 12.02
N VAL A 250 -22.70 -6.71 12.06
CA VAL A 250 -23.56 -7.65 12.78
C VAL A 250 -24.58 -8.24 11.82
N LYS A 251 -24.56 -9.55 11.66
CA LYS A 251 -25.48 -10.28 10.80
C LYS A 251 -26.91 -10.22 11.33
N GLY A 252 -27.89 -9.97 10.47
CA GLY A 252 -29.29 -9.88 10.88
C GLY A 252 -30.19 -9.34 9.78
N LYS A 253 -31.42 -8.96 10.16
CA LYS A 253 -32.37 -8.31 9.25
C LYS A 253 -32.03 -6.82 9.14
N SER A 254 -32.05 -6.30 7.92
CA SER A 254 -31.78 -4.88 7.64
C SER A 254 -32.49 -4.43 6.37
N VAL A 255 -32.49 -3.13 6.14
CA VAL A 255 -32.84 -2.54 4.85
C VAL A 255 -31.56 -1.96 4.25
N PRO A 256 -31.03 -2.57 3.17
CA PRO A 256 -29.79 -2.12 2.55
C PRO A 256 -29.85 -0.65 2.08
N ASN A 257 -28.70 0.01 2.07
CA ASN A 257 -28.56 1.42 1.69
C ASN A 257 -29.47 2.39 2.48
N LYS A 258 -29.79 2.04 3.72
CA LYS A 258 -30.53 2.92 4.64
C LYS A 258 -29.87 2.97 6.00
N ILE A 259 -30.04 4.07 6.68
CA ILE A 259 -29.75 4.13 8.10
C ILE A 259 -30.87 3.38 8.81
N ASN A 260 -30.52 2.26 9.45
CA ASN A 260 -31.47 1.36 10.11
C ASN A 260 -31.63 1.68 11.61
N GLU A 261 -30.59 2.24 12.21
CA GLU A 261 -30.57 2.52 13.64
C GLU A 261 -29.78 3.78 13.94
N VAL A 262 -30.35 4.67 14.75
CA VAL A 262 -29.68 5.83 15.33
C VAL A 262 -30.06 5.95 16.80
N THR A 263 -29.07 5.83 17.69
CA THR A 263 -29.26 6.09 19.13
C THR A 263 -28.40 7.29 19.56
N LYS A 264 -28.12 7.44 20.84
CA LYS A 264 -27.20 8.49 21.32
C LYS A 264 -25.72 8.21 20.99
N ASP A 265 -25.37 6.94 20.73
CA ASP A 265 -24.02 6.46 20.53
C ASP A 265 -23.87 5.39 19.43
N THR A 266 -24.94 5.15 18.66
CA THR A 266 -24.98 4.13 17.61
C THR A 266 -25.49 4.72 16.31
N LEU A 267 -24.79 4.40 15.21
CA LEU A 267 -25.20 4.63 13.82
C LEU A 267 -25.06 3.32 13.06
N GLY A 268 -26.16 2.68 12.71
CA GLY A 268 -26.23 1.44 11.96
C GLY A 268 -26.72 1.68 10.53
N ILE A 269 -25.93 1.23 9.54
CA ILE A 269 -26.27 1.28 8.11
C ILE A 269 -26.57 -0.14 7.64
N GLY A 270 -27.72 -0.35 7.00
CA GLY A 270 -28.15 -1.67 6.51
C GLY A 270 -27.32 -2.14 5.34
N CYS A 271 -26.86 -3.39 5.41
CA CYS A 271 -26.21 -4.17 4.36
C CYS A 271 -27.16 -5.26 3.86
N SER A 272 -26.79 -6.06 2.85
CA SER A 272 -27.62 -7.12 2.32
C SER A 272 -27.97 -8.23 3.32
N ASP A 273 -27.12 -8.45 4.33
CA ASP A 273 -27.19 -9.57 5.28
C ASP A 273 -27.10 -9.13 6.76
N GLY A 274 -27.21 -7.83 7.04
CA GLY A 274 -27.16 -7.29 8.39
C GLY A 274 -26.89 -5.81 8.46
N ILE A 275 -26.38 -5.34 9.59
CA ILE A 275 -26.13 -3.93 9.87
C ILE A 275 -24.64 -3.70 10.09
N TYR A 276 -24.08 -2.71 9.42
CA TYR A 276 -22.74 -2.19 9.68
C TYR A 276 -22.83 -1.01 10.65
N TYR A 277 -22.28 -1.21 11.83
CA TYR A 277 -22.25 -0.20 12.90
C TYR A 277 -20.99 0.65 12.78
N VAL A 278 -21.16 1.92 12.49
CA VAL A 278 -20.06 2.88 12.38
C VAL A 278 -19.59 3.30 13.76
N THR A 279 -18.29 3.25 14.01
CA THR A 279 -17.67 3.66 15.28
C THR A 279 -16.91 4.99 15.19
N ALA A 280 -16.37 5.32 14.01
CA ALA A 280 -15.71 6.59 13.76
C ALA A 280 -15.96 7.07 12.34
N ILE A 281 -16.04 8.39 12.17
CA ILE A 281 -16.49 9.04 10.95
C ILE A 281 -15.69 10.33 10.71
N LYS A 282 -15.61 10.74 9.45
CA LYS A 282 -15.08 12.06 9.06
C LYS A 282 -16.07 12.74 8.13
N PRO A 283 -16.97 13.58 8.63
CA PRO A 283 -17.86 14.39 7.79
C PRO A 283 -17.06 15.37 6.92
N SER A 284 -17.63 15.76 5.78
CA SER A 284 -17.01 16.74 4.88
C SER A 284 -16.58 18.01 5.62
N GLY A 285 -15.35 18.45 5.38
CA GLY A 285 -14.80 19.66 6.02
C GLY A 285 -14.48 19.56 7.51
N LYS A 286 -14.77 18.42 8.17
CA LYS A 286 -14.51 18.23 9.62
C LYS A 286 -13.30 17.30 9.87
N LYS A 287 -12.87 17.24 11.13
CA LYS A 287 -11.88 16.28 11.61
C LYS A 287 -12.52 14.92 11.83
N ILE A 288 -11.69 13.87 11.89
CA ILE A 288 -12.13 12.54 12.34
C ILE A 288 -12.67 12.66 13.77
N MET A 289 -13.79 12.01 14.03
CA MET A 289 -14.43 11.95 15.34
C MET A 289 -15.09 10.57 15.56
N ASP A 290 -15.23 10.19 16.82
CA ASP A 290 -16.04 9.03 17.19
C ASP A 290 -17.52 9.28 16.90
N ILE A 291 -18.28 8.19 16.74
CA ILE A 291 -19.68 8.29 16.32
C ILE A 291 -20.56 8.99 17.37
N LYS A 292 -20.28 8.83 18.66
CA LYS A 292 -21.02 9.49 19.73
C LYS A 292 -20.90 11.01 19.66
N SER A 293 -19.67 11.50 19.45
CA SER A 293 -19.40 12.93 19.25
C SER A 293 -20.12 13.48 18.03
N TYR A 294 -20.17 12.72 16.93
CA TYR A 294 -20.93 13.09 15.74
C TYR A 294 -22.42 13.20 16.03
N LEU A 295 -23.01 12.19 16.71
CA LEU A 295 -24.46 12.11 16.98
C LEU A 295 -24.94 13.14 17.99
N ASN A 296 -24.09 13.66 18.86
CA ASN A 296 -24.44 14.75 19.77
C ASN A 296 -24.76 16.08 19.05
N GLY A 297 -24.25 16.26 17.82
CA GLY A 297 -24.41 17.48 17.03
C GLY A 297 -25.44 17.36 15.89
N VAL A 298 -26.22 16.27 15.80
CA VAL A 298 -27.16 16.03 14.69
C VAL A 298 -28.55 15.67 15.21
N ASP A 299 -29.56 16.06 14.44
CA ASP A 299 -30.94 15.64 14.62
C ASP A 299 -31.11 14.20 14.16
N LYS A 300 -31.46 13.30 15.07
CA LYS A 300 -31.48 11.85 14.81
C LYS A 300 -32.60 11.45 13.86
N ASP A 301 -33.75 12.10 13.93
CA ASP A 301 -34.89 11.80 13.05
C ASP A 301 -34.57 12.23 11.62
N LYS A 302 -33.94 13.40 11.47
CA LYS A 302 -33.42 13.84 10.17
C LYS A 302 -32.32 12.94 9.64
N LEU A 303 -31.45 12.43 10.52
CA LEU A 303 -30.38 11.49 10.11
C LEU A 303 -30.97 10.16 9.62
N LEU A 304 -31.95 9.59 10.33
CA LEU A 304 -32.66 8.36 9.93
C LEU A 304 -33.34 8.48 8.55
N ALA A 305 -33.81 9.68 8.21
CA ALA A 305 -34.47 9.95 6.93
C ALA A 305 -33.50 10.11 5.74
N LYS A 306 -32.17 10.24 6.00
CA LYS A 306 -31.18 10.47 4.95
C LYS A 306 -31.04 9.26 4.02
N LYS A 307 -30.85 9.54 2.74
CA LYS A 307 -30.52 8.53 1.74
C LYS A 307 -29.01 8.24 1.80
N ILE A 308 -28.68 6.97 1.69
CA ILE A 308 -27.31 6.48 1.53
C ILE A 308 -27.05 6.23 0.05
N SER A 309 -25.98 6.78 -0.48
CA SER A 309 -25.60 6.61 -1.88
C SER A 309 -24.07 6.67 -2.03
#